data_c80a7ec66d663a8372ea250ffc65d12e
#
_entry.id   c80a7ec66d663a8372ea250ffc65d12e
#
_cell.length_a   1.000
_cell.length_b   1.000
_cell.length_c   1.000
_cell.angle_alpha   90.00
_cell.angle_beta   90.00
_cell.angle_gamma   90.00
#
_symmetry.space_group_name_H-M   'P 1'
#
loop_
_entity.id
_entity.type
_entity.pdbx_description
1 polymer ?
#
loop_
_entity_poly.entity_id
_entity_poly.type
_entity_poly.pdbx_seq_one_letter_code
_entity_poly.pdbx_strand_id
1 'polypeptide(L)'
;NATLFHNEDWNITIGAVFGYNYNKITQLYGTTTSIPQPDSFRTYEVGKSAWSFYMPVFMGVDPRDGKAMYDDGNGNPVKDTNLAAYITLDKQYIAPYNGGFDLSASWKGLSLQVNFAYQLDKWLINGDRFFNESSNIVPRTARPEYMKNIWREPGQVTNIPKYGETSLYSTAYLENASYLRLKNLSLSYQLPQSLLKKTGFIQGVKFSVVMRNLWTLTNYTGYDPEYDSSIIYGMYPNTRQYSFGLELVF
;
A
#
# COMPACT_ATOMS: atom_id res chain seq x y z
N ASN A 1 5.67 -25.49 3.37
CA ASN A 1 4.41 -25.90 3.96
C ASN A 1 4.66 -26.95 5.04
N ALA A 2 3.87 -26.92 6.12
CA ALA A 2 3.94 -27.87 7.21
C ALA A 2 2.53 -28.32 7.60
N THR A 3 2.38 -29.61 7.86
CA THR A 3 1.14 -30.15 8.45
C THR A 3 1.23 -30.01 9.96
N LEU A 4 0.38 -29.20 10.56
CA LEU A 4 0.33 -28.98 12.00
C LEU A 4 -0.40 -30.10 12.73
N PHE A 5 -1.46 -30.59 12.11
CA PHE A 5 -2.30 -31.62 12.69
C PHE A 5 -2.98 -32.43 11.59
N HIS A 6 -2.99 -33.75 11.75
CA HIS A 6 -3.65 -34.67 10.84
C HIS A 6 -4.19 -35.88 11.59
N ASN A 7 -5.48 -36.17 11.42
CA ASN A 7 -6.12 -37.41 11.83
C ASN A 7 -7.28 -37.75 10.87
N GLU A 8 -8.12 -38.74 11.17
CA GLU A 8 -9.22 -39.15 10.30
C GLU A 8 -10.22 -38.03 9.98
N ASP A 9 -10.45 -37.09 10.93
CA ASP A 9 -11.44 -36.03 10.79
C ASP A 9 -10.82 -34.68 10.41
N TRP A 10 -9.59 -34.40 10.88
CA TRP A 10 -8.93 -33.10 10.78
C TRP A 10 -7.66 -33.14 9.94
N ASN A 11 -7.50 -32.13 9.10
CA ASN A 11 -6.23 -31.84 8.47
C ASN A 11 -5.98 -30.31 8.54
N ILE A 12 -4.89 -29.89 9.15
CA ILE A 12 -4.51 -28.49 9.31
C ILE A 12 -3.09 -28.31 8.76
N THR A 13 -2.95 -27.47 7.76
CA THR A 13 -1.65 -27.14 7.15
C THR A 13 -1.43 -25.64 7.15
N ILE A 14 -0.16 -25.24 7.29
CA ILE A 14 0.29 -23.86 7.11
C ILE A 14 1.36 -23.81 6.03
N GLY A 15 1.38 -22.71 5.31
CA GLY A 15 2.44 -22.37 4.38
C GLY A 15 2.92 -20.95 4.62
N ALA A 16 4.18 -20.68 4.33
CA ALA A 16 4.73 -19.35 4.33
C ALA A 16 5.76 -19.20 3.21
N VAL A 17 5.79 -18.02 2.62
CA VAL A 17 6.80 -17.59 1.65
C VAL A 17 7.33 -16.24 2.11
N PHE A 18 8.65 -16.10 2.11
CA PHE A 18 9.35 -14.86 2.40
C PHE A 18 10.30 -14.55 1.25
N GLY A 19 10.25 -13.31 0.75
CA GLY A 19 11.16 -12.77 -0.24
C GLY A 19 11.88 -11.55 0.32
N TYR A 20 13.18 -11.48 0.06
CA TYR A 20 14.00 -10.31 0.34
C TYR A 20 14.66 -9.85 -0.94
N ASN A 21 14.45 -8.59 -1.31
CA ASN A 21 15.04 -7.98 -2.50
C ASN A 21 15.92 -6.81 -2.07
N TYR A 22 17.21 -6.94 -2.28
CA TYR A 22 18.19 -5.89 -2.04
C TYR A 22 18.69 -5.33 -3.37
N ASN A 23 18.53 -4.04 -3.57
CA ASN A 23 18.99 -3.33 -4.76
C ASN A 23 19.93 -2.19 -4.34
N LYS A 24 21.08 -2.09 -5.02
CA LYS A 24 22.06 -1.03 -4.77
C LYS A 24 22.80 -0.72 -6.06
N ILE A 25 22.86 0.54 -6.44
CA ILE A 25 23.69 1.01 -7.54
C ILE A 25 25.13 1.02 -7.08
N THR A 26 25.97 0.23 -7.73
CA THR A 26 27.40 0.12 -7.40
C THR A 26 28.24 1.09 -8.18
N GLN A 27 27.84 1.42 -9.42
CA GLN A 27 28.56 2.33 -10.31
C GLN A 27 27.61 2.93 -11.34
N LEU A 28 27.86 4.15 -11.74
CA LEU A 28 27.27 4.86 -12.87
C LEU A 28 28.34 5.08 -13.95
N TYR A 29 27.92 5.62 -15.11
CA TYR A 29 28.85 5.88 -16.21
C TYR A 29 29.92 6.90 -15.86
N GLY A 30 31.16 6.61 -16.20
CA GLY A 30 32.32 7.49 -15.96
C GLY A 30 32.53 7.77 -14.47
N THR A 31 32.71 9.04 -14.12
CA THR A 31 32.88 9.54 -12.74
C THR A 31 31.58 10.05 -12.14
N THR A 32 30.45 9.88 -12.81
CA THR A 32 29.14 10.35 -12.35
C THR A 32 28.72 9.57 -11.10
N THR A 33 28.33 10.27 -10.06
CA THR A 33 27.86 9.68 -8.80
C THR A 33 26.35 9.72 -8.64
N SER A 34 25.65 10.61 -9.39
CA SER A 34 24.20 10.77 -9.33
C SER A 34 23.61 11.21 -10.67
N ILE A 35 22.47 10.67 -11.05
CA ILE A 35 21.68 11.03 -12.24
C ILE A 35 20.22 11.19 -11.81
N PRO A 36 19.76 12.44 -11.61
CA PRO A 36 18.36 12.70 -11.27
C PRO A 36 17.39 12.24 -12.36
N GLN A 37 16.26 11.70 -11.94
CA GLN A 37 15.14 11.27 -12.78
C GLN A 37 13.88 12.06 -12.36
N PRO A 38 13.77 13.36 -12.72
CA PRO A 38 12.78 14.27 -12.14
C PRO A 38 11.34 13.82 -12.38
N ASP A 39 11.03 13.27 -13.55
CA ASP A 39 9.67 12.83 -13.91
C ASP A 39 9.19 11.60 -13.12
N SER A 40 10.09 10.92 -12.41
CA SER A 40 9.78 9.73 -11.63
C SER A 40 10.00 9.93 -10.12
N PHE A 41 10.33 11.13 -9.68
CA PHE A 41 10.68 11.46 -8.26
C PHE A 41 11.81 10.59 -7.71
N ARG A 42 12.78 10.23 -8.55
CA ARG A 42 13.89 9.34 -8.23
C ARG A 42 15.23 9.92 -8.67
N THR A 43 16.30 9.32 -8.18
CA THR A 43 17.63 9.51 -8.73
C THR A 43 18.36 8.17 -8.77
N TYR A 44 19.26 8.01 -9.73
CA TYR A 44 20.25 6.96 -9.68
C TYR A 44 21.48 7.51 -8.99
N GLU A 45 21.76 7.06 -7.78
CA GLU A 45 22.89 7.49 -6.97
C GLU A 45 23.71 6.28 -6.51
N VAL A 46 25.02 6.36 -6.67
CA VAL A 46 25.94 5.30 -6.23
C VAL A 46 25.80 5.10 -4.73
N GLY A 47 25.62 3.85 -4.33
CA GLY A 47 25.39 3.48 -2.93
C GLY A 47 23.92 3.42 -2.50
N LYS A 48 22.99 3.94 -3.29
CA LYS A 48 21.55 3.93 -3.03
C LYS A 48 20.82 2.91 -3.90
N SER A 49 19.58 2.61 -3.56
CA SER A 49 18.70 1.78 -4.39
C SER A 49 18.24 2.56 -5.63
N ALA A 50 18.15 1.89 -6.78
CA ALA A 50 17.55 2.47 -7.99
C ALA A 50 16.06 2.85 -7.83
N TRP A 51 15.43 2.39 -6.77
CA TRP A 51 14.03 2.64 -6.43
C TRP A 51 13.86 3.74 -5.38
N SER A 52 14.96 4.33 -4.89
CA SER A 52 14.95 5.39 -3.86
C SER A 52 14.31 6.67 -4.39
N PHE A 53 13.52 7.31 -3.52
CA PHE A 53 12.94 8.62 -3.81
C PHE A 53 13.97 9.74 -3.74
N TYR A 54 13.78 10.74 -4.61
CA TYR A 54 14.57 11.96 -4.68
C TYR A 54 13.64 13.16 -4.67
N MET A 55 13.58 13.88 -3.55
CA MET A 55 12.63 14.97 -3.35
C MET A 55 13.03 15.88 -2.20
N PRO A 56 12.41 17.09 -2.09
CA PRO A 56 12.61 17.98 -0.95
C PRO A 56 12.04 17.38 0.34
N VAL A 57 12.71 17.68 1.46
CA VAL A 57 12.19 17.36 2.79
C VAL A 57 11.26 18.47 3.24
N PHE A 58 10.02 18.14 3.52
CA PHE A 58 9.03 19.04 4.10
C PHE A 58 9.29 19.23 5.59
N MET A 59 9.38 20.48 6.05
CA MET A 59 9.64 20.85 7.43
C MET A 59 8.42 21.41 8.17
N GLY A 60 7.23 21.29 7.57
CA GLY A 60 6.00 21.78 8.16
C GLY A 60 5.47 23.05 7.49
N VAL A 61 4.47 23.63 8.13
CA VAL A 61 3.84 24.90 7.73
C VAL A 61 4.20 25.95 8.75
N ASP A 62 4.66 27.14 8.30
CA ASP A 62 4.93 28.25 9.20
C ASP A 62 3.60 28.75 9.81
N PRO A 63 3.42 28.64 11.14
CA PRO A 63 2.17 29.07 11.78
C PRO A 63 1.90 30.57 11.69
N ARG A 64 2.89 31.38 11.31
CA ARG A 64 2.74 32.84 11.20
C ARG A 64 2.04 33.27 9.93
N ASP A 65 2.28 32.57 8.80
CA ASP A 65 1.79 32.97 7.48
C ASP A 65 1.21 31.83 6.62
N GLY A 66 1.23 30.61 7.14
CA GLY A 66 0.63 29.44 6.50
C GLY A 66 1.38 28.89 5.29
N LYS A 67 2.63 29.30 5.08
CA LYS A 67 3.45 28.82 3.97
C LYS A 67 4.14 27.51 4.30
N ALA A 68 4.25 26.63 3.31
CA ALA A 68 5.05 25.42 3.40
C ALA A 68 6.54 25.77 3.57
N MET A 69 7.24 25.00 4.39
CA MET A 69 8.68 25.10 4.59
C MET A 69 9.37 23.82 4.17
N TYR A 70 10.53 23.96 3.56
CA TYR A 70 11.37 22.86 3.08
C TYR A 70 12.79 23.01 3.58
N ASP A 71 13.54 21.93 3.65
CA ASP A 71 14.96 21.93 4.00
C ASP A 71 15.80 22.51 2.84
N ASP A 72 16.73 23.40 3.16
CA ASP A 72 17.73 23.94 2.22
C ASP A 72 18.92 22.98 1.99
N GLY A 73 18.90 21.78 2.60
CA GLY A 73 19.99 20.80 2.59
C GLY A 73 20.97 20.93 3.75
N ASN A 74 20.82 21.96 4.59
CA ASN A 74 21.63 22.22 5.79
C ASN A 74 20.79 22.14 7.08
N GLY A 75 19.52 21.76 6.98
CA GLY A 75 18.58 21.70 8.10
C GLY A 75 17.87 23.02 8.38
N ASN A 76 17.99 24.04 7.52
CA ASN A 76 17.28 25.30 7.70
C ASN A 76 15.98 25.34 6.90
N PRO A 77 14.87 25.82 7.49
CA PRO A 77 13.60 25.92 6.78
C PRO A 77 13.60 27.10 5.80
N VAL A 78 13.31 26.82 4.54
CA VAL A 78 13.12 27.82 3.49
C VAL A 78 11.69 27.73 2.93
N LYS A 79 11.12 28.90 2.57
CA LYS A 79 9.78 29.00 1.96
C LYS A 79 9.84 29.17 0.45
N ASP A 80 10.97 29.65 -0.06
CA ASP A 80 11.21 29.72 -1.51
C ASP A 80 11.48 28.30 -2.02
N THR A 81 10.61 27.81 -2.88
CA THR A 81 10.71 26.48 -3.46
C THR A 81 11.96 26.28 -4.30
N ASN A 82 12.57 27.36 -4.82
CA ASN A 82 13.82 27.30 -5.58
C ASN A 82 15.05 27.04 -4.67
N LEU A 83 14.93 27.30 -3.39
CA LEU A 83 15.98 27.07 -2.39
C LEU A 83 15.84 25.71 -1.70
N ALA A 84 14.76 24.99 -1.95
CA ALA A 84 14.53 23.65 -1.38
C ALA A 84 15.52 22.65 -1.96
N ALA A 85 16.27 21.97 -1.11
CA ALA A 85 17.22 20.96 -1.53
C ALA A 85 16.53 19.62 -1.83
N TYR A 86 16.88 19.04 -2.97
CA TYR A 86 16.47 17.68 -3.33
C TYR A 86 17.52 16.70 -2.81
N ILE A 87 17.08 15.71 -2.05
CA ILE A 87 17.95 14.67 -1.49
C ILE A 87 17.43 13.29 -1.81
N THR A 88 18.36 12.33 -1.91
CA THR A 88 18.00 10.91 -2.04
C THR A 88 17.65 10.34 -0.68
N LEU A 89 16.43 9.85 -0.56
CA LEU A 89 15.91 9.25 0.66
C LEU A 89 16.25 7.76 0.74
N ASP A 90 16.44 7.24 1.95
CA ASP A 90 16.50 5.79 2.21
C ASP A 90 15.10 5.17 2.29
N LYS A 91 14.24 5.59 1.35
CA LYS A 91 12.85 5.17 1.18
C LYS A 91 12.64 4.82 -0.27
N GLN A 92 11.99 3.67 -0.53
CA GLN A 92 11.81 3.17 -1.89
C GLN A 92 10.40 2.66 -2.11
N TYR A 93 9.93 2.69 -3.38
CA TYR A 93 8.58 2.24 -3.70
C TYR A 93 8.48 0.72 -3.93
N ILE A 94 9.58 0.04 -4.24
CA ILE A 94 9.63 -1.41 -4.29
C ILE A 94 9.95 -1.94 -2.89
N ALA A 95 9.04 -2.75 -2.34
CA ALA A 95 9.21 -3.32 -1.01
C ALA A 95 10.42 -4.26 -0.96
N PRO A 96 11.41 -4.06 -0.06
CA PRO A 96 12.51 -5.01 0.11
C PRO A 96 12.04 -6.33 0.72
N TYR A 97 11.04 -6.32 1.56
CA TYR A 97 10.48 -7.50 2.20
C TYR A 97 9.07 -7.76 1.66
N ASN A 98 8.87 -8.94 1.11
CA ASN A 98 7.56 -9.35 0.58
C ASN A 98 7.32 -10.84 0.85
N GLY A 99 6.07 -11.24 0.82
CA GLY A 99 5.73 -12.63 0.99
C GLY A 99 4.26 -12.86 1.29
N GLY A 100 3.98 -14.04 1.80
CA GLY A 100 2.65 -14.42 2.18
C GLY A 100 2.64 -15.62 3.11
N PHE A 101 1.51 -15.87 3.72
CA PHE A 101 1.26 -17.08 4.47
C PHE A 101 -0.15 -17.57 4.23
N ASP A 102 -0.31 -18.85 4.29
CA ASP A 102 -1.58 -19.54 4.10
C ASP A 102 -1.88 -20.51 5.25
N LEU A 103 -3.15 -20.62 5.53
CA LEU A 103 -3.71 -21.60 6.44
C LEU A 103 -4.77 -22.39 5.68
N SER A 104 -4.68 -23.71 5.75
CA SER A 104 -5.71 -24.62 5.27
C SER A 104 -6.15 -25.52 6.39
N ALA A 105 -7.45 -25.62 6.61
CA ALA A 105 -8.04 -26.51 7.60
C ALA A 105 -9.21 -27.27 7.00
N SER A 106 -9.29 -28.56 7.23
CA SER A 106 -10.46 -29.38 6.86
C SER A 106 -10.95 -30.21 8.03
N TRP A 107 -12.27 -30.34 8.13
CA TRP A 107 -12.96 -31.12 9.16
C TRP A 107 -14.30 -31.64 8.67
N LYS A 108 -14.46 -32.96 8.60
CA LYS A 108 -15.74 -33.65 8.27
C LYS A 108 -16.51 -33.00 7.11
N GLY A 109 -15.82 -32.74 5.99
CA GLY A 109 -16.41 -32.12 4.80
C GLY A 109 -16.40 -30.59 4.79
N LEU A 110 -16.13 -29.92 5.91
CA LEU A 110 -15.87 -28.49 5.97
C LEU A 110 -14.40 -28.22 5.61
N SER A 111 -14.15 -27.25 4.73
CA SER A 111 -12.78 -26.83 4.36
C SER A 111 -12.69 -25.31 4.39
N LEU A 112 -11.66 -24.82 5.05
CA LEU A 112 -11.29 -23.42 5.14
C LEU A 112 -9.91 -23.21 4.52
N GLN A 113 -9.76 -22.19 3.67
CA GLN A 113 -8.47 -21.73 3.17
C GLN A 113 -8.38 -20.22 3.36
N VAL A 114 -7.25 -19.76 3.91
CA VAL A 114 -6.99 -18.35 4.16
C VAL A 114 -5.61 -18.03 3.64
N ASN A 115 -5.50 -16.99 2.80
CA ASN A 115 -4.23 -16.56 2.22
C ASN A 115 -3.98 -15.09 2.54
N PHE A 116 -2.82 -14.79 3.08
CA PHE A 116 -2.34 -13.44 3.32
C PHE A 116 -1.15 -13.12 2.42
N ALA A 117 -1.07 -11.86 2.00
CA ALA A 117 0.11 -11.29 1.37
C ALA A 117 0.56 -10.04 2.13
N TYR A 118 1.86 -9.80 2.16
CA TYR A 118 2.43 -8.61 2.78
C TYR A 118 3.59 -8.03 1.96
N GLN A 119 3.74 -6.72 2.09
CA GLN A 119 4.92 -5.98 1.67
C GLN A 119 5.32 -5.03 2.80
N LEU A 120 6.59 -5.00 3.18
CA LEU A 120 7.09 -4.17 4.27
C LEU A 120 8.18 -3.24 3.75
N ASP A 121 8.32 -2.08 4.40
CA ASP A 121 9.23 -1.00 4.03
C ASP A 121 8.99 -0.48 2.61
N LYS A 122 7.73 -0.44 2.22
CA LYS A 122 7.25 0.15 0.97
C LYS A 122 6.80 1.58 1.22
N TRP A 123 7.19 2.47 0.31
CA TRP A 123 6.80 3.88 0.38
C TRP A 123 6.17 4.32 -0.94
N LEU A 124 5.13 5.16 -0.87
CA LEU A 124 4.43 5.68 -2.04
C LEU A 124 4.16 7.17 -1.86
N ILE A 125 4.22 7.92 -2.96
CA ILE A 125 3.70 9.28 -2.99
C ILE A 125 2.18 9.21 -3.12
N ASN A 126 1.48 9.77 -2.14
CA ASN A 126 0.03 9.95 -2.19
C ASN A 126 -0.32 11.17 -3.06
N GLY A 127 -0.47 10.95 -4.36
CA GLY A 127 -0.78 11.99 -5.33
C GLY A 127 -2.20 12.56 -5.13
N ASP A 128 -3.16 11.77 -4.62
CA ASP A 128 -4.50 12.27 -4.32
C ASP A 128 -4.45 13.34 -3.22
N ARG A 129 -3.62 13.14 -2.17
CA ARG A 129 -3.37 14.17 -1.16
C ARG A 129 -2.72 15.40 -1.78
N PHE A 130 -1.67 15.22 -2.59
CA PHE A 130 -1.00 16.34 -3.25
C PHE A 130 -1.99 17.19 -4.04
N PHE A 131 -2.81 16.58 -4.91
CA PHE A 131 -3.80 17.29 -5.71
C PHE A 131 -4.92 17.93 -4.88
N ASN A 132 -5.34 17.32 -3.79
CA ASN A 132 -6.36 17.87 -2.91
C ASN A 132 -5.83 19.01 -2.04
N GLU A 133 -4.58 18.94 -1.58
CA GLU A 133 -3.95 19.92 -0.71
C GLU A 133 -3.30 21.06 -1.51
N SER A 134 -2.89 20.79 -2.76
CA SER A 134 -2.36 21.81 -3.65
C SER A 134 -3.45 22.80 -4.07
N SER A 135 -3.21 24.05 -3.81
CA SER A 135 -4.18 25.13 -3.98
C SER A 135 -4.41 25.56 -5.41
N ASN A 136 -3.55 25.13 -6.35
CA ASN A 136 -3.68 25.49 -7.76
C ASN A 136 -4.85 24.78 -8.45
N ILE A 137 -5.48 23.81 -7.78
CA ILE A 137 -6.64 23.11 -8.30
C ILE A 137 -7.90 23.84 -7.86
N VAL A 138 -8.63 24.32 -8.87
CA VAL A 138 -9.83 25.13 -8.78
C VAL A 138 -10.84 24.58 -7.76
N PRO A 139 -11.47 25.41 -6.90
CA PRO A 139 -12.37 25.01 -5.81
C PRO A 139 -13.76 24.52 -6.27
N ARG A 140 -13.85 23.82 -7.41
CA ARG A 140 -15.11 23.32 -7.98
C ARG A 140 -15.48 21.91 -7.53
N THR A 141 -14.58 21.23 -6.80
CA THR A 141 -14.81 19.87 -6.35
C THR A 141 -14.94 19.81 -4.83
N ALA A 142 -15.76 18.87 -4.34
CA ALA A 142 -15.81 18.56 -2.92
C ALA A 142 -14.43 18.10 -2.45
N ARG A 143 -13.94 18.65 -1.33
CA ARG A 143 -12.66 18.31 -0.77
C ARG A 143 -12.80 17.30 0.36
N PRO A 144 -11.81 16.42 0.55
CA PRO A 144 -11.80 15.48 1.66
C PRO A 144 -11.92 16.17 3.03
N GLU A 145 -12.43 15.45 4.01
CA GLU A 145 -12.68 16.00 5.36
C GLU A 145 -11.41 16.52 6.04
N TYR A 146 -10.25 15.89 5.82
CA TYR A 146 -8.98 16.33 6.41
C TYR A 146 -8.57 17.75 6.00
N MET A 147 -9.12 18.27 4.88
CA MET A 147 -8.91 19.65 4.45
C MET A 147 -9.53 20.69 5.39
N LYS A 148 -10.30 20.28 6.38
CA LYS A 148 -10.72 21.17 7.49
C LYS A 148 -9.52 21.70 8.28
N ASN A 149 -8.41 20.96 8.26
CA ASN A 149 -7.17 21.30 8.95
C ASN A 149 -6.24 22.23 8.16
N ILE A 150 -6.67 22.73 7.00
CA ILE A 150 -5.91 23.73 6.24
C ILE A 150 -5.62 24.95 7.11
N TRP A 151 -4.42 25.53 6.97
CA TRP A 151 -4.06 26.74 7.69
C TRP A 151 -4.97 27.91 7.30
N ARG A 152 -5.49 28.68 8.30
CA ARG A 152 -6.44 29.77 8.10
C ARG A 152 -6.04 31.06 8.80
N GLU A 153 -5.34 30.97 9.95
CA GLU A 153 -5.02 32.13 10.75
C GLU A 153 -3.67 32.00 11.47
N PRO A 154 -2.97 33.11 11.74
CA PRO A 154 -1.71 33.10 12.49
C PRO A 154 -1.81 32.40 13.84
N GLY A 155 -0.83 31.54 14.14
CA GLY A 155 -0.78 30.73 15.34
C GLY A 155 -1.37 29.33 15.17
N GLN A 156 -2.08 29.05 14.09
CA GLN A 156 -2.58 27.69 13.81
C GLN A 156 -1.43 26.76 13.44
N VAL A 157 -1.32 25.63 14.15
CA VAL A 157 -0.36 24.55 13.86
C VAL A 157 -1.05 23.50 13.00
N THR A 158 -0.53 23.28 11.79
CA THR A 158 -1.07 22.31 10.83
C THR A 158 0.02 21.88 9.85
N ASN A 159 -0.18 20.75 9.16
CA ASN A 159 0.69 20.27 8.08
C ASN A 159 0.13 20.57 6.68
N ILE A 160 -1.00 21.27 6.58
CA ILE A 160 -1.61 21.64 5.30
C ILE A 160 -1.48 23.15 5.12
N PRO A 161 -0.72 23.61 4.12
CA PRO A 161 -0.51 25.05 3.88
C PRO A 161 -1.82 25.79 3.64
N LYS A 162 -1.75 27.12 3.74
CA LYS A 162 -2.89 27.98 3.44
C LYS A 162 -3.34 27.81 1.99
N TYR A 163 -4.60 28.13 1.75
CA TYR A 163 -5.16 28.17 0.40
C TYR A 163 -4.41 29.16 -0.50
N GLY A 164 -4.14 28.79 -1.74
CA GLY A 164 -3.41 29.63 -2.70
C GLY A 164 -1.88 29.43 -2.68
N GLU A 165 -1.36 28.57 -1.81
CA GLU A 165 0.09 28.32 -1.74
C GLU A 165 0.52 27.19 -2.68
N THR A 166 1.66 27.35 -3.35
CA THR A 166 2.25 26.31 -4.18
C THR A 166 2.98 25.30 -3.30
N SER A 167 2.64 24.04 -3.42
CA SER A 167 3.33 22.94 -2.74
C SER A 167 4.20 22.16 -3.71
N LEU A 168 5.37 21.72 -3.25
CA LEU A 168 6.22 20.78 -3.96
C LEU A 168 5.80 19.34 -3.67
N TYR A 169 6.00 18.44 -4.64
CA TYR A 169 6.10 17.03 -4.33
C TYR A 169 7.28 16.80 -3.38
N SER A 170 6.99 16.42 -2.16
CA SER A 170 7.96 16.38 -1.06
C SER A 170 7.63 15.24 -0.09
N THR A 171 8.42 15.12 0.96
CA THR A 171 8.15 14.10 2.00
C THR A 171 6.82 14.31 2.73
N ALA A 172 6.14 15.46 2.56
CA ALA A 172 4.77 15.66 3.06
C ALA A 172 3.76 14.64 2.50
N TYR A 173 3.99 14.20 1.28
CA TYR A 173 3.09 13.28 0.56
C TYR A 173 3.67 11.87 0.43
N LEU A 174 4.87 11.64 0.95
CA LEU A 174 5.52 10.33 0.95
C LEU A 174 5.08 9.54 2.17
N GLU A 175 4.28 8.50 1.96
CA GLU A 175 3.67 7.71 3.02
C GLU A 175 4.20 6.27 3.05
N ASN A 176 4.24 5.70 4.25
CA ASN A 176 4.53 4.28 4.41
C ASN A 176 3.35 3.45 3.91
N ALA A 177 3.55 2.74 2.81
CA ALA A 177 2.59 1.88 2.14
C ALA A 177 2.82 0.39 2.43
N SER A 178 3.54 0.06 3.50
CA SER A 178 3.61 -1.31 3.99
C SER A 178 2.22 -1.83 4.30
N TYR A 179 1.97 -3.09 3.97
CA TYR A 179 0.65 -3.66 4.21
C TYR A 179 0.69 -5.16 4.52
N LEU A 180 -0.35 -5.61 5.20
CA LEU A 180 -0.78 -7.00 5.32
C LEU A 180 -2.21 -7.10 4.80
N ARG A 181 -2.45 -7.97 3.82
CA ARG A 181 -3.77 -8.12 3.17
C ARG A 181 -4.27 -9.56 3.23
N LEU A 182 -5.53 -9.72 3.63
CA LEU A 182 -6.27 -10.96 3.45
C LEU A 182 -6.71 -11.05 1.99
N LYS A 183 -5.90 -11.76 1.19
CA LYS A 183 -6.08 -11.89 -0.27
C LYS A 183 -7.23 -12.78 -0.64
N ASN A 184 -7.34 -13.92 0.04
CA ASN A 184 -8.35 -14.91 -0.24
C ASN A 184 -8.80 -15.61 1.04
N LEU A 185 -10.11 -15.76 1.18
CA LEU A 185 -10.75 -16.61 2.17
C LEU A 185 -11.76 -17.47 1.43
N SER A 186 -11.58 -18.80 1.49
CA SER A 186 -12.47 -19.78 0.90
C SER A 186 -13.00 -20.69 1.98
N LEU A 187 -14.32 -20.81 2.06
CA LEU A 187 -15.02 -21.74 2.92
C LEU A 187 -15.87 -22.65 2.04
N SER A 188 -15.74 -23.96 2.19
CA SER A 188 -16.59 -24.91 1.48
C SER A 188 -17.07 -26.03 2.39
N TYR A 189 -18.24 -26.56 2.08
CA TYR A 189 -18.83 -27.67 2.80
C TYR A 189 -19.35 -28.72 1.83
N GLN A 190 -18.81 -29.92 1.94
CA GLN A 190 -19.26 -31.13 1.23
C GLN A 190 -20.27 -31.87 2.09
N LEU A 191 -21.49 -32.07 1.58
CA LEU A 191 -22.51 -32.84 2.28
C LEU A 191 -22.07 -34.29 2.45
N PRO A 192 -22.31 -34.89 3.65
CA PRO A 192 -22.01 -36.30 3.87
C PRO A 192 -22.88 -37.23 2.98
N GLN A 193 -22.27 -38.29 2.49
CA GLN A 193 -22.92 -39.29 1.66
C GLN A 193 -24.18 -39.90 2.32
N SER A 194 -24.21 -39.98 3.66
CA SER A 194 -25.37 -40.50 4.41
C SER A 194 -26.66 -39.71 4.19
N LEU A 195 -26.54 -38.40 3.92
CA LEU A 195 -27.68 -37.54 3.60
C LEU A 195 -28.09 -37.67 2.13
N LEU A 196 -27.11 -37.83 1.23
CA LEU A 196 -27.34 -37.90 -0.22
C LEU A 196 -27.97 -39.24 -0.67
N LYS A 197 -27.65 -40.36 -0.02
CA LYS A 197 -28.24 -41.69 -0.31
C LYS A 197 -29.77 -41.70 -0.33
N LYS A 198 -30.41 -40.77 0.41
CA LYS A 198 -31.86 -40.65 0.45
C LYS A 198 -32.47 -40.08 -0.83
N THR A 199 -31.68 -39.39 -1.66
CA THR A 199 -32.16 -38.78 -2.91
C THR A 199 -32.17 -39.72 -4.09
N GLY A 200 -31.39 -40.79 -4.05
CA GLY A 200 -31.33 -41.88 -5.05
C GLY A 200 -30.50 -41.52 -6.31
N PHE A 201 -30.32 -40.26 -6.64
CA PHE A 201 -29.65 -39.83 -7.88
C PHE A 201 -28.55 -38.76 -7.68
N ILE A 202 -28.54 -38.05 -6.55
CA ILE A 202 -27.48 -37.07 -6.24
C ILE A 202 -26.32 -37.77 -5.55
N GLN A 203 -25.14 -37.69 -6.15
CA GLN A 203 -23.92 -38.32 -5.64
C GLN A 203 -23.07 -37.35 -4.81
N GLY A 204 -23.16 -36.03 -5.07
CA GLY A 204 -22.40 -35.03 -4.35
C GLY A 204 -23.08 -33.67 -4.32
N VAL A 205 -22.99 -32.98 -3.19
CA VAL A 205 -23.38 -31.56 -3.05
C VAL A 205 -22.31 -30.83 -2.30
N LYS A 206 -21.78 -29.75 -2.88
CA LYS A 206 -20.78 -28.90 -2.26
C LYS A 206 -21.21 -27.45 -2.35
N PHE A 207 -21.26 -26.78 -1.22
CA PHE A 207 -21.40 -25.33 -1.12
C PHE A 207 -20.04 -24.69 -0.98
N SER A 208 -19.85 -23.53 -1.60
CA SER A 208 -18.61 -22.75 -1.46
C SER A 208 -18.88 -21.26 -1.39
N VAL A 209 -18.08 -20.59 -0.59
CA VAL A 209 -18.01 -19.13 -0.50
C VAL A 209 -16.55 -18.73 -0.65
N VAL A 210 -16.27 -17.88 -1.62
CA VAL A 210 -14.93 -17.33 -1.85
C VAL A 210 -14.99 -15.83 -1.75
N MET A 211 -14.14 -15.28 -0.91
CA MET A 211 -14.04 -13.85 -0.66
C MET A 211 -12.61 -13.37 -0.93
N ARG A 212 -12.46 -12.24 -1.62
CA ARG A 212 -11.16 -11.69 -1.99
C ARG A 212 -11.02 -10.25 -1.53
N ASN A 213 -9.78 -9.89 -1.16
CA ASN A 213 -9.39 -8.54 -0.72
C ASN A 213 -10.26 -7.99 0.42
N LEU A 214 -10.67 -8.86 1.37
CA LEU A 214 -11.61 -8.52 2.43
C LEU A 214 -11.09 -7.44 3.37
N TRP A 215 -9.81 -7.50 3.66
CA TRP A 215 -9.22 -6.68 4.69
C TRP A 215 -7.75 -6.36 4.36
N THR A 216 -7.33 -5.14 4.68
CA THR A 216 -5.95 -4.67 4.52
C THR A 216 -5.57 -3.85 5.74
N LEU A 217 -4.46 -4.21 6.39
CA LEU A 217 -3.81 -3.43 7.41
C LEU A 217 -2.70 -2.62 6.76
N THR A 218 -2.76 -1.30 6.87
CA THR A 218 -1.76 -0.37 6.32
C THR A 218 -1.88 0.98 7.01
N ASN A 219 -0.78 1.74 7.02
CA ASN A 219 -0.77 3.15 7.43
C ASN A 219 -0.89 4.11 6.23
N TYR A 220 -0.96 3.58 5.01
CA TYR A 220 -1.15 4.38 3.80
C TYR A 220 -2.54 4.98 3.79
N THR A 221 -2.64 6.29 3.60
CA THR A 221 -3.92 7.02 3.63
C THR A 221 -4.60 7.09 2.26
N GLY A 222 -3.91 6.69 1.17
CA GLY A 222 -4.49 6.57 -0.17
C GLY A 222 -5.37 5.33 -0.32
N TYR A 223 -5.93 5.13 -1.51
CA TYR A 223 -6.94 4.10 -1.74
C TYR A 223 -6.41 2.66 -1.63
N ASP A 224 -5.19 2.40 -2.12
CA ASP A 224 -4.62 1.05 -2.10
C ASP A 224 -3.09 1.09 -2.04
N PRO A 225 -2.44 0.42 -1.06
CA PRO A 225 -0.99 0.38 -0.92
C PRO A 225 -0.30 -0.60 -1.88
N GLU A 226 -1.05 -1.42 -2.62
CA GLU A 226 -0.49 -2.54 -3.40
C GLU A 226 0.06 -2.14 -4.78
N TYR A 227 -0.19 -0.92 -5.24
CA TYR A 227 0.29 -0.48 -6.55
C TYR A 227 1.81 -0.46 -6.66
N ASP A 228 2.31 -0.89 -7.83
CA ASP A 228 3.74 -0.85 -8.19
C ASP A 228 4.07 0.42 -8.99
N SER A 229 3.93 1.56 -8.36
CA SER A 229 4.28 2.88 -8.90
C SER A 229 4.86 3.75 -7.80
N SER A 230 5.73 4.69 -8.17
CA SER A 230 6.29 5.65 -7.20
C SER A 230 5.25 6.66 -6.70
N ILE A 231 4.28 6.98 -7.54
CA ILE A 231 3.17 7.90 -7.23
C ILE A 231 1.83 7.27 -7.60
N ILE A 232 0.84 7.48 -6.76
CA ILE A 232 -0.53 7.00 -6.95
C ILE A 232 -1.49 8.19 -6.91
N TYR A 233 -2.27 8.37 -7.95
CA TYR A 233 -3.40 9.32 -7.97
C TYR A 233 -4.49 8.82 -8.93
N GLY A 234 -5.75 9.07 -8.58
CA GLY A 234 -6.91 8.75 -9.40
C GLY A 234 -7.07 7.27 -9.75
N MET A 235 -6.41 6.38 -9.00
CA MET A 235 -6.44 4.94 -9.27
C MET A 235 -7.61 4.28 -8.56
N TYR A 236 -8.23 3.31 -9.24
CA TYR A 236 -9.31 2.54 -8.67
C TYR A 236 -8.76 1.46 -7.73
N PRO A 237 -9.17 1.38 -6.46
CA PRO A 237 -8.64 0.39 -5.53
C PRO A 237 -9.04 -1.04 -5.91
N ASN A 238 -8.25 -2.02 -5.46
CA ASN A 238 -8.62 -3.43 -5.56
C ASN A 238 -9.98 -3.69 -4.90
N THR A 239 -10.92 -4.25 -5.68
CA THR A 239 -12.28 -4.49 -5.21
C THR A 239 -12.36 -5.66 -4.24
N ARG A 240 -13.26 -5.55 -3.25
CA ARG A 240 -13.70 -6.70 -2.48
C ARG A 240 -14.65 -7.53 -3.32
N GLN A 241 -14.42 -8.83 -3.37
CA GLN A 241 -15.22 -9.75 -4.16
C GLN A 241 -15.81 -10.84 -3.27
N TYR A 242 -17.05 -11.20 -3.56
CA TYR A 242 -17.78 -12.27 -2.88
C TYR A 242 -18.38 -13.20 -3.96
N SER A 243 -18.08 -14.48 -3.89
CA SER A 243 -18.56 -15.47 -4.82
C SER A 243 -19.18 -16.63 -4.04
N PHE A 244 -20.35 -17.06 -4.49
CA PHE A 244 -21.07 -18.20 -3.93
C PHE A 244 -21.14 -19.29 -5.00
N GLY A 245 -20.82 -20.52 -4.63
CA GLY A 245 -20.86 -21.68 -5.52
C GLY A 245 -21.70 -22.81 -4.96
N LEU A 246 -22.42 -23.47 -5.84
CA LEU A 246 -23.11 -24.74 -5.60
C LEU A 246 -22.65 -25.71 -6.68
N GLU A 247 -22.11 -26.83 -6.26
CA GLU A 247 -21.72 -27.95 -7.14
C GLU A 247 -22.62 -29.16 -6.84
N LEU A 248 -23.21 -29.70 -7.88
CA LEU A 248 -24.04 -30.89 -7.81
C LEU A 248 -23.42 -31.97 -8.69
N VAL A 249 -23.31 -33.19 -8.16
CA VAL A 249 -22.82 -34.37 -8.87
C VAL A 249 -23.96 -35.39 -8.89
N PHE A 250 -24.26 -35.85 -10.09
CA PHE A 250 -25.36 -36.79 -10.34
C PHE A 250 -24.84 -38.20 -10.71
#